data_9c30742baf3601294aee09cd1975d485
#
_entry.id   9c30742baf3601294aee09cd1975d485
#
_cell.length_a   1.000
_cell.length_b   1.000
_cell.length_c   1.000
_cell.angle_alpha   90.00
_cell.angle_beta   90.00
_cell.angle_gamma   90.00
#
_symmetry.space_group_name_H-M   'P 1'
#
loop_
_entity.id
_entity.type
_entity.pdbx_description
1 polymer ?
#
loop_
_entity_poly.entity_id
_entity_poly.type
_entity_poly.pdbx_seq_one_letter_code
_entity_poly.pdbx_strand_id
1 'polypeptide(L)'
;MIKHYFLVDKNEKLDSIIEKILLNCHRAVVVVEKKKVLGLISEGDILNSLIYKKNFNATASTIMNKSFKFLEKKDLLAEKKIFQKHLCSLIPVVNSNMILKNLITLDEFLSEI
;
A
#
# COMPACT_ATOMS: atom_id res chain seq x y z
N MET A 1 -8.75 -5.92 -12.36
CA MET A 1 -7.88 -6.85 -11.58
C MET A 1 -6.65 -6.12 -11.06
N ILE A 2 -6.34 -6.33 -9.79
CA ILE A 2 -5.18 -5.72 -9.18
C ILE A 2 -3.92 -6.49 -9.60
N LYS A 3 -2.92 -5.76 -10.12
CA LYS A 3 -1.67 -6.37 -10.56
C LYS A 3 -0.85 -6.85 -9.36
N HIS A 4 -0.16 -7.98 -9.52
CA HIS A 4 0.62 -8.61 -8.44
C HIS A 4 1.70 -7.70 -7.85
N TYR A 5 2.26 -6.78 -8.63
CA TYR A 5 3.31 -5.89 -8.13
C TYR A 5 2.80 -4.76 -7.22
N PHE A 6 1.50 -4.71 -6.94
CA PHE A 6 0.96 -3.88 -5.87
C PHE A 6 0.79 -4.62 -4.56
N LEU A 7 0.97 -5.95 -4.57
CA LEU A 7 0.65 -6.81 -3.43
C LEU A 7 1.88 -7.53 -2.92
N VAL A 8 2.07 -7.55 -1.61
CA VAL A 8 3.10 -8.35 -0.97
C VAL A 8 2.49 -9.19 0.14
N ASP A 9 3.05 -10.39 0.33
CA ASP A 9 2.70 -11.24 1.47
C ASP A 9 3.40 -10.71 2.73
N LYS A 10 2.82 -10.96 3.89
CA LYS A 10 3.37 -10.48 5.16
C LYS A 10 4.80 -10.96 5.43
N ASN A 11 5.19 -12.07 4.85
CA ASN A 11 6.52 -12.66 5.04
C ASN A 11 7.51 -12.31 3.93
N GLU A 12 7.10 -11.54 2.92
CA GLU A 12 8.04 -11.10 1.88
C GLU A 12 9.12 -10.22 2.49
N LYS A 13 10.35 -10.39 1.97
CA LYS A 13 11.50 -9.66 2.46
C LYS A 13 11.71 -8.37 1.68
N LEU A 14 12.55 -7.52 2.24
CA LEU A 14 12.77 -6.16 1.78
C LEU A 14 13.12 -6.07 0.29
N ASP A 15 14.00 -6.95 -0.20
CA ASP A 15 14.42 -6.93 -1.61
C ASP A 15 13.23 -7.19 -2.55
N SER A 16 12.36 -8.13 -2.22
CA SER A 16 11.16 -8.42 -3.00
C SER A 16 10.18 -7.26 -2.95
N ILE A 17 10.01 -6.63 -1.79
CA ILE A 17 9.14 -5.48 -1.63
C ILE A 17 9.62 -4.31 -2.49
N ILE A 18 10.92 -4.01 -2.44
CA ILE A 18 11.53 -2.95 -3.24
C ILE A 18 11.33 -3.20 -4.73
N GLU A 19 11.53 -4.44 -5.17
CA GLU A 19 11.34 -4.81 -6.58
C GLU A 19 9.92 -4.49 -7.04
N LYS A 20 8.92 -4.85 -6.24
CA LYS A 20 7.52 -4.57 -6.58
C LYS A 20 7.21 -3.08 -6.62
N ILE A 21 7.74 -2.32 -5.69
CA ILE A 21 7.58 -0.86 -5.68
C ILE A 21 8.17 -0.24 -6.94
N LEU A 22 9.34 -0.72 -7.37
CA LEU A 22 9.94 -0.24 -8.62
C LEU A 22 9.09 -0.60 -9.83
N LEU A 23 8.52 -1.80 -9.85
CA LEU A 23 7.69 -2.26 -10.95
C LEU A 23 6.38 -1.50 -11.07
N ASN A 24 5.73 -1.19 -9.95
CA ASN A 24 4.42 -0.55 -10.00
C ASN A 24 4.47 0.97 -10.20
N CYS A 25 5.61 1.60 -10.00
CA CYS A 25 5.83 3.04 -10.18
C CYS A 25 4.94 3.94 -9.30
N HIS A 26 4.31 3.39 -8.27
CA HIS A 26 3.43 4.15 -7.38
C HIS A 26 3.97 4.27 -5.97
N ARG A 27 5.21 3.82 -5.75
CA ARG A 27 5.98 4.04 -4.51
C ARG A 27 5.39 3.40 -3.26
N ALA A 28 4.50 2.45 -3.42
CA ALA A 28 3.89 1.77 -2.29
C ALA A 28 3.33 0.42 -2.70
N VAL A 29 3.14 -0.45 -1.72
CA VAL A 29 2.50 -1.76 -1.90
C VAL A 29 1.53 -2.02 -0.76
N VAL A 30 0.59 -2.93 -1.00
CA VAL A 30 -0.40 -3.36 -0.02
C VAL A 30 0.04 -4.72 0.53
N VAL A 31 0.10 -4.84 1.85
CA VAL A 31 0.43 -6.10 2.51
C VAL A 31 -0.85 -6.87 2.73
N VAL A 32 -0.89 -8.10 2.21
CA VAL A 32 -2.09 -8.94 2.30
C VAL A 32 -1.76 -10.32 2.85
N GLU A 33 -2.78 -10.94 3.43
CA GLU A 33 -2.75 -12.35 3.83
C GLU A 33 -4.12 -12.92 3.46
N LYS A 34 -4.16 -13.90 2.55
CA LYS A 34 -5.42 -14.47 2.06
C LYS A 34 -6.40 -13.38 1.63
N LYS A 35 -5.92 -12.40 0.86
CA LYS A 35 -6.66 -11.24 0.36
C LYS A 35 -7.07 -10.23 1.43
N LYS A 36 -6.81 -10.48 2.69
CA LYS A 36 -7.09 -9.53 3.76
C LYS A 36 -5.95 -8.49 3.82
N VAL A 37 -6.32 -7.21 3.85
CA VAL A 37 -5.33 -6.13 3.93
C VAL A 37 -4.85 -6.00 5.37
N LEU A 38 -3.54 -6.10 5.55
CA LEU A 38 -2.89 -5.98 6.85
C LEU A 38 -2.25 -4.61 7.06
N GLY A 39 -1.78 -4.00 5.98
CA GLY A 39 -1.10 -2.71 6.06
C GLY A 39 -0.64 -2.23 4.70
N LEU A 40 0.02 -1.08 4.69
CA LEU A 40 0.65 -0.51 3.50
C LEU A 40 2.14 -0.29 3.79
N ILE A 41 2.95 -0.38 2.75
CA ILE A 41 4.37 -0.04 2.84
C ILE A 41 4.68 1.00 1.78
N SER A 42 5.20 2.15 2.21
CA SER A 42 5.65 3.22 1.31
C SER A 42 7.18 3.22 1.22
N GLU A 43 7.71 4.01 0.27
CA GLU A 43 9.17 4.24 0.20
C GLU A 43 9.71 4.78 1.53
N GLY A 44 8.96 5.65 2.19
CA GLY A 44 9.36 6.19 3.50
C GLY A 44 9.51 5.11 4.56
N ASP A 45 8.61 4.14 4.57
CA ASP A 45 8.70 3.02 5.51
C ASP A 45 9.95 2.19 5.26
N ILE A 46 10.31 1.99 3.99
CA ILE A 46 11.51 1.26 3.62
C ILE A 46 12.77 2.03 4.04
N LEU A 47 12.81 3.31 3.72
CA LEU A 47 13.95 4.15 4.08
C LEU A 47 14.15 4.21 5.60
N ASN A 48 13.06 4.31 6.35
CA ASN A 48 13.10 4.29 7.80
C ASN A 48 13.70 2.98 8.32
N SER A 49 13.29 1.84 7.75
CA SER A 49 13.83 0.53 8.13
C SER A 49 15.33 0.41 7.86
N LEU A 50 15.76 0.90 6.70
CA LEU A 50 17.17 0.81 6.31
C LEU A 50 18.08 1.76 7.10
N ILE A 51 17.63 3.00 7.29
CA ILE A 51 18.46 4.05 7.87
C ILE A 51 18.47 4.00 9.40
N TYR A 52 17.30 3.87 10.01
CA TYR A 52 17.19 3.97 11.47
C TYR A 52 17.23 2.63 12.17
N LYS A 53 16.63 1.61 11.60
CA LYS A 53 16.63 0.27 12.21
C LYS A 53 17.74 -0.62 11.68
N LYS A 54 18.33 -0.27 10.54
CA LYS A 54 19.40 -1.02 9.87
C LYS A 54 19.04 -2.50 9.68
N ASN A 55 17.77 -2.76 9.43
CA ASN A 55 17.26 -4.12 9.27
C ASN A 55 17.07 -4.46 7.79
N PHE A 56 18.13 -5.02 7.20
CA PHE A 56 18.14 -5.39 5.79
C PHE A 56 17.37 -6.68 5.51
N ASN A 57 16.99 -7.43 6.54
CA ASN A 57 16.23 -8.66 6.43
C ASN A 57 14.78 -8.50 6.90
N ALA A 58 14.30 -7.26 6.97
CA ALA A 58 12.95 -6.99 7.41
C ALA A 58 11.91 -7.69 6.53
N THR A 59 10.83 -8.14 7.16
CA THR A 59 9.67 -8.68 6.44
C THR A 59 8.60 -7.60 6.35
N ALA A 60 7.66 -7.77 5.41
CA ALA A 60 6.57 -6.82 5.21
C ALA A 60 5.81 -6.53 6.50
N SER A 61 5.50 -7.57 7.28
CA SER A 61 4.73 -7.40 8.54
C SER A 61 5.44 -6.55 9.58
N THR A 62 6.78 -6.46 9.54
CA THR A 62 7.54 -5.70 10.53
C THR A 62 7.69 -4.23 10.18
N ILE A 63 7.54 -3.87 8.90
CA ILE A 63 7.74 -2.48 8.45
C ILE A 63 6.47 -1.80 7.98
N MET A 64 5.39 -2.55 7.81
CA MET A 64 4.13 -1.98 7.28
C MET A 64 3.51 -0.97 8.25
N ASN A 65 2.83 0.01 7.66
CA ASN A 65 1.99 0.94 8.39
C ASN A 65 0.60 0.32 8.55
N LYS A 66 0.19 0.08 9.80
CA LYS A 66 -1.11 -0.50 10.11
C LYS A 66 -2.22 0.55 10.20
N SER A 67 -1.85 1.81 10.28
CA SER A 67 -2.80 2.93 10.39
C SER A 67 -3.10 3.53 9.02
N PHE A 68 -3.15 2.70 7.99
CA PHE A 68 -3.41 3.14 6.63
C PHE A 68 -4.86 3.57 6.43
N LYS A 69 -5.08 4.42 5.42
CA LYS A 69 -6.42 4.85 5.03
C LYS A 69 -6.98 3.89 3.99
N PHE A 70 -8.27 3.63 4.07
CA PHE A 70 -8.97 2.75 3.14
C PHE A 70 -10.40 3.24 2.95
N LEU A 71 -11.07 2.70 1.93
CA LEU A 71 -12.48 2.96 1.66
C LEU A 71 -13.21 1.64 1.55
N GLU A 72 -14.52 1.65 1.80
CA GLU A 72 -15.35 0.47 1.60
C GLU A 72 -16.06 0.49 0.25
N LYS A 73 -16.06 1.63 -0.41
CA LYS A 73 -16.56 1.77 -1.79
C LYS A 73 -15.86 2.93 -2.46
N LYS A 74 -15.85 2.92 -3.79
CA LYS A 74 -15.26 4.01 -4.56
C LYS A 74 -16.10 5.28 -4.38
N ASP A 75 -15.43 6.39 -4.03
CA ASP A 75 -16.07 7.67 -3.76
C ASP A 75 -15.05 8.79 -4.03
N LEU A 76 -15.20 9.51 -5.13
CA LEU A 76 -14.25 10.53 -5.55
C LEU A 76 -14.02 11.61 -4.50
N LEU A 77 -15.06 12.03 -3.79
CA LEU A 77 -14.92 13.05 -2.76
C LEU A 77 -14.09 12.55 -1.58
N ALA A 78 -14.34 11.33 -1.15
CA ALA A 78 -13.56 10.70 -0.07
C ALA A 78 -12.11 10.48 -0.49
N GLU A 79 -11.89 10.04 -1.74
CA GLU A 79 -10.54 9.85 -2.31
C GLU A 79 -9.77 11.16 -2.29
N LYS A 80 -10.42 12.25 -2.72
CA LYS A 80 -9.79 13.57 -2.74
C LYS A 80 -9.32 13.98 -1.34
N LYS A 81 -10.16 13.79 -0.34
CA LYS A 81 -9.82 14.13 1.05
C LYS A 81 -8.62 13.33 1.54
N ILE A 82 -8.58 12.02 1.22
CA ILE A 82 -7.49 11.17 1.66
C ILE A 82 -6.18 11.55 0.96
N PHE A 83 -6.19 11.71 -0.36
CA PHE A 83 -4.98 12.07 -1.11
C PHE A 83 -4.43 13.43 -0.71
N GLN A 84 -5.29 14.41 -0.47
CA GLN A 84 -4.85 15.75 -0.07
C GLN A 84 -4.28 15.79 1.34
N LYS A 85 -4.82 15.00 2.25
CA LYS A 85 -4.48 15.07 3.67
C LYS A 85 -3.34 14.15 4.09
N HIS A 86 -3.19 13.01 3.43
CA HIS A 86 -2.32 11.95 3.92
C HIS A 86 -1.12 11.63 3.05
N LEU A 87 -0.85 12.37 2.00
CA LEU A 87 0.33 12.19 1.14
C LEU A 87 0.57 10.73 0.73
N CYS A 88 -0.48 9.98 0.51
CA CYS A 88 -0.38 8.59 0.07
C CYS A 88 -0.59 8.50 -1.44
N SER A 89 -0.17 7.40 -2.04
CA SER A 89 -0.32 7.18 -3.48
C SER A 89 -1.33 6.07 -3.81
N LEU A 90 -1.75 5.30 -2.82
CA LEU A 90 -2.66 4.18 -2.97
C LEU A 90 -3.74 4.22 -1.89
N ILE A 91 -4.97 3.87 -2.27
CA ILE A 91 -6.06 3.69 -1.31
C ILE A 91 -6.69 2.33 -1.58
N PRO A 92 -6.57 1.37 -0.66
CA PRO A 92 -7.27 0.10 -0.82
C PRO A 92 -8.76 0.26 -0.59
N VAL A 93 -9.55 -0.43 -1.42
CA VAL A 93 -10.99 -0.55 -1.23
C VAL A 93 -11.26 -1.96 -0.72
N VAL A 94 -11.87 -2.06 0.45
CA VAL A 94 -12.06 -3.32 1.16
C VAL A 94 -13.52 -3.51 1.55
N ASN A 95 -13.89 -4.76 1.86
CA ASN A 95 -15.20 -5.01 2.45
C ASN A 95 -15.13 -4.95 3.99
N SER A 96 -16.23 -5.26 4.66
CA SER A 96 -16.32 -5.21 6.12
C SER A 96 -15.35 -6.16 6.82
N ASN A 97 -14.84 -7.17 6.12
CA ASN A 97 -13.85 -8.11 6.65
C ASN A 97 -12.42 -7.76 6.24
N MET A 98 -12.21 -6.55 5.72
CA MET A 98 -10.90 -6.07 5.25
C MET A 98 -10.34 -6.83 4.04
N ILE A 99 -11.20 -7.53 3.32
CA ILE A 99 -10.80 -8.22 2.10
C ILE A 99 -10.64 -7.19 0.97
N LEU A 100 -9.50 -7.23 0.30
CA LEU A 100 -9.18 -6.30 -0.77
C LEU A 100 -10.09 -6.53 -1.98
N LYS A 101 -10.84 -5.50 -2.38
CA LYS A 101 -11.75 -5.54 -3.53
C LYS A 101 -11.26 -4.71 -4.70
N ASN A 102 -10.57 -3.64 -4.43
CA ASN A 102 -10.03 -2.77 -5.47
C ASN A 102 -8.88 -1.96 -4.89
N LEU A 103 -8.16 -1.26 -5.75
CA LEU A 103 -7.07 -0.40 -5.35
C LEU A 103 -7.16 0.87 -6.18
N ILE A 104 -7.21 2.01 -5.51
CA ILE A 104 -7.26 3.31 -6.17
C ILE A 104 -5.87 3.91 -6.13
N THR A 105 -5.30 4.16 -7.32
CA THR A 105 -4.01 4.84 -7.41
C THR A 105 -4.23 6.34 -7.56
N LEU A 106 -3.24 7.12 -7.16
CA LEU A 106 -3.30 8.57 -7.34
C LEU A 106 -3.47 8.93 -8.82
N ASP A 107 -2.81 8.20 -9.72
CA ASP A 107 -2.95 8.40 -11.17
C ASP A 107 -4.40 8.23 -11.64
N GLU A 108 -5.07 7.15 -11.19
CA GLU A 108 -6.47 6.95 -11.53
C GLU A 108 -7.34 8.09 -11.04
N PHE A 109 -7.13 8.50 -9.78
CA PHE A 109 -7.88 9.59 -9.20
C PHE A 109 -7.71 10.88 -10.03
N LEU A 110 -6.47 11.21 -10.37
CA LEU A 110 -6.18 12.41 -11.14
C LEU A 110 -6.80 12.37 -12.54
N SER A 111 -6.92 11.19 -13.14
CA SER A 111 -7.54 11.05 -14.46
C SER A 111 -9.06 11.20 -14.43
N GLU A 112 -9.69 11.06 -13.26
CA GLU A 112 -11.14 11.10 -13.10
C GLU A 112 -11.67 12.47 -12.65
N ILE A 113 -10.80 13.39 -12.29
CA ILE A 113 -11.24 14.72 -11.79
C ILE A 113 -11.23 15.82 -12.87
#